data_678b6f4b3c388faef1019b7cb30e6101
#
_entry.id   678b6f4b3c388faef1019b7cb30e6101
#
_cell.length_a   1.000
_cell.length_b   1.000
_cell.length_c   1.000
_cell.angle_alpha   90.00
_cell.angle_beta   90.00
_cell.angle_gamma   90.00
#
_symmetry.space_group_name_H-M   'P 1'
#
loop_
_entity.id
_entity.type
_entity.pdbx_description
1 polymer ?
#
loop_
_entity_poly.entity_id
_entity_poly.type
_entity_poly.pdbx_seq_one_letter_code
_entity_poly.pdbx_strand_id
1 'polypeptide(L)'
;MVSLLRPLDLELGFEDRAYELGETVNITVDLAPRTNVLIREGRIDLVCEERYQQSYKAPVLRERRHIAKPRVMGILKWTMGPPRGTVNDPAYFFTEDVTKNRKKSYAHSSVTFCSNVQLGSGTTNSYTAKLAIRPEPPQHMLDGTATKGTVIWMLVATVDVAWARDITKRLGVKVIVQ
;
A
#
# COMPACT_ATOMS: atom_id res chain seq x y z
N MET A 1 -7.64 29.03 -4.24
CA MET A 1 -7.32 27.62 -3.92
C MET A 1 -7.77 27.37 -2.49
N VAL A 2 -8.97 26.82 -2.28
CA VAL A 2 -9.50 26.53 -0.94
C VAL A 2 -8.73 25.35 -0.42
N SER A 3 -7.79 25.59 0.50
CA SER A 3 -7.20 24.54 1.31
C SER A 3 -8.37 23.81 1.98
N LEU A 4 -8.59 22.55 1.62
CA LEU A 4 -9.53 21.68 2.31
C LEU A 4 -8.98 21.48 3.73
N LEU A 5 -9.30 22.43 4.61
CA LEU A 5 -8.99 22.37 6.03
C LEU A 5 -9.54 21.07 6.56
N ARG A 6 -8.69 20.25 7.14
CA ARG A 6 -9.13 19.05 7.85
C ARG A 6 -10.11 19.50 8.92
N PRO A 7 -11.34 18.97 8.96
CA PRO A 7 -12.37 19.44 9.89
C PRO A 7 -12.06 19.09 11.35
N LEU A 8 -11.17 18.12 11.57
CA LEU A 8 -10.69 17.75 12.90
C LEU A 8 -9.24 17.22 12.85
N ASP A 9 -8.52 17.36 13.94
CA ASP A 9 -7.24 16.71 14.17
C ASP A 9 -7.46 15.44 14.96
N LEU A 10 -6.71 14.38 14.60
CA LEU A 10 -6.78 13.05 15.17
C LEU A 10 -5.40 12.68 15.72
N GLU A 11 -5.32 12.42 17.02
CA GLU A 11 -4.12 11.91 17.66
C GLU A 11 -4.38 10.52 18.27
N LEU A 12 -3.35 9.68 18.23
CA LEU A 12 -3.37 8.33 18.75
C LEU A 12 -2.24 8.18 19.75
N GLY A 13 -2.55 7.61 20.92
CA GLY A 13 -1.58 7.25 21.94
C GLY A 13 -1.76 5.79 22.33
N PHE A 14 -0.65 5.08 22.55
CA PHE A 14 -0.60 3.75 23.12
C PHE A 14 0.79 3.53 23.75
N GLU A 15 0.95 2.49 24.57
CA GLU A 15 2.23 2.15 25.16
C GLU A 15 3.18 1.59 24.08
N ASP A 16 4.35 2.24 23.87
CA ASP A 16 5.36 1.77 22.91
C ASP A 16 6.15 0.59 23.47
N ARG A 17 5.59 -0.59 23.38
CA ARG A 17 6.21 -1.86 23.70
C ARG A 17 5.94 -2.91 22.63
N ALA A 18 6.57 -4.05 22.75
CA ALA A 18 6.20 -5.21 21.95
C ALA A 18 4.98 -5.89 22.57
N TYR A 19 4.05 -6.33 21.72
CA TYR A 19 2.85 -7.06 22.08
C TYR A 19 2.90 -8.46 21.50
N GLU A 20 2.36 -9.43 22.22
CA GLU A 20 2.21 -10.80 21.73
C GLU A 20 0.81 -11.00 21.14
N LEU A 21 0.66 -12.03 20.29
CA LEU A 21 -0.65 -12.46 19.84
C LEU A 21 -1.51 -12.90 21.05
N GLY A 22 -2.77 -12.49 21.05
CA GLY A 22 -3.68 -12.71 22.19
C GLY A 22 -3.70 -11.59 23.23
N GLU A 23 -2.73 -10.67 23.21
CA GLU A 23 -2.72 -9.52 24.13
C GLU A 23 -3.71 -8.42 23.72
N THR A 24 -3.91 -7.47 24.63
CA THR A 24 -4.77 -6.30 24.42
C THR A 24 -3.93 -5.03 24.41
N VAL A 25 -4.12 -4.21 23.38
CA VAL A 25 -3.54 -2.87 23.31
C VAL A 25 -4.54 -1.86 23.85
N ASN A 26 -4.13 -1.10 24.88
CA ASN A 26 -4.91 0.04 25.37
C ASN A 26 -4.53 1.27 24.52
N ILE A 27 -5.52 1.90 23.91
CA ILE A 27 -5.32 2.98 22.95
C ILE A 27 -6.12 4.19 23.43
N THR A 28 -5.49 5.35 23.39
CA THR A 28 -6.15 6.66 23.56
C THR A 28 -6.29 7.32 22.20
N VAL A 29 -7.45 7.94 21.96
CA VAL A 29 -7.76 8.67 20.74
C VAL A 29 -8.23 10.05 21.12
N ASP A 30 -7.49 11.06 20.71
CA ASP A 30 -7.86 12.45 20.93
C ASP A 30 -8.35 13.07 19.63
N LEU A 31 -9.57 13.61 19.69
CA LEU A 31 -10.23 14.28 18.59
C LEU A 31 -10.37 15.77 18.92
N ALA A 32 -9.71 16.62 18.13
CA ALA A 32 -9.79 18.07 18.27
C ALA A 32 -10.47 18.67 17.02
N PRO A 33 -11.81 18.86 17.03
CA PRO A 33 -12.54 19.42 15.91
C PRO A 33 -12.25 20.91 15.75
N ARG A 34 -11.95 21.32 14.53
CA ARG A 34 -11.74 22.74 14.15
C ARG A 34 -13.06 23.44 13.79
N THR A 35 -14.05 22.65 13.42
CA THR A 35 -15.43 23.06 13.12
C THR A 35 -16.38 22.08 13.79
N ASN A 36 -17.67 22.45 13.89
CA ASN A 36 -18.67 21.49 14.34
C ASN A 36 -18.76 20.33 13.35
N VAL A 37 -18.59 19.10 13.82
CA VAL A 37 -18.58 17.89 13.00
C VAL A 37 -19.51 16.83 13.58
N LEU A 38 -20.11 16.07 12.69
CA LEU A 38 -20.82 14.84 13.04
C LEU A 38 -19.93 13.65 12.64
N ILE A 39 -19.50 12.87 13.61
CA ILE A 39 -18.77 11.62 13.39
C ILE A 39 -19.79 10.50 13.29
N ARG A 40 -19.80 9.78 12.17
CA ARG A 40 -20.64 8.60 11.97
C ARG A 40 -20.03 7.39 12.67
N GLU A 41 -18.72 7.18 12.48
CA GLU A 41 -17.97 6.08 13.09
C GLU A 41 -16.52 6.47 13.31
N GLY A 42 -15.97 6.10 14.47
CA GLY A 42 -14.56 6.12 14.77
C GLY A 42 -14.08 4.70 15.06
N ARG A 43 -13.13 4.18 14.25
CA ARG A 43 -12.66 2.81 14.30
C ARG A 43 -11.13 2.74 14.34
N ILE A 44 -10.61 1.76 15.05
CA ILE A 44 -9.19 1.42 15.08
C ILE A 44 -9.02 0.00 14.56
N ASP A 45 -8.19 -0.16 13.54
CA ASP A 45 -7.82 -1.44 12.97
C ASP A 45 -6.35 -1.74 13.29
N LEU A 46 -6.05 -2.95 13.71
CA LEU A 46 -4.69 -3.49 13.68
C LEU A 46 -4.46 -4.09 12.30
N VAL A 47 -3.64 -3.44 11.52
CA VAL A 47 -3.36 -3.82 10.13
C VAL A 47 -2.01 -4.49 10.05
N CYS A 48 -1.98 -5.68 9.48
CA CYS A 48 -0.78 -6.36 9.06
C CYS A 48 -0.52 -6.04 7.59
N GLU A 49 0.66 -5.53 7.29
CA GLU A 49 1.11 -5.21 5.94
C GLU A 49 2.30 -6.09 5.59
N GLU A 50 2.12 -6.94 4.60
CA GLU A 50 3.20 -7.74 4.02
C GLU A 50 3.78 -7.05 2.80
N ARG A 51 5.08 -6.86 2.81
CA ARG A 51 5.86 -6.38 1.67
C ARG A 51 6.75 -7.52 1.20
N TYR A 52 6.64 -7.90 -0.06
CA TYR A 52 7.41 -9.01 -0.63
C TYR A 52 7.81 -8.74 -2.06
N GLN A 53 8.83 -9.46 -2.50
CA GLN A 53 9.27 -9.46 -3.87
C GLN A 53 8.70 -10.70 -4.58
N GLN A 54 8.01 -10.47 -5.67
CA GLN A 54 7.47 -11.52 -6.53
C GLN A 54 8.24 -11.52 -7.85
N SER A 55 8.86 -12.64 -8.17
CA SER A 55 9.50 -12.85 -9.47
C SER A 55 8.54 -13.62 -10.40
N TYR A 56 8.42 -13.15 -11.62
CA TYR A 56 7.64 -13.82 -12.66
C TYR A 56 8.30 -13.65 -14.01
N LYS A 57 8.05 -14.58 -14.92
CA LYS A 57 8.54 -14.50 -16.30
C LYS A 57 7.63 -13.61 -17.12
N ALA A 58 8.14 -12.49 -17.59
CA ALA A 58 7.41 -11.59 -18.47
C ALA A 58 7.90 -11.72 -19.92
N PRO A 59 7.00 -11.74 -20.90
CA PRO A 59 7.39 -11.65 -22.31
C PRO A 59 7.95 -10.24 -22.57
N VAL A 60 9.18 -10.18 -23.05
CA VAL A 60 9.82 -8.91 -23.44
C VAL A 60 9.93 -8.87 -24.96
N LEU A 61 9.32 -7.85 -25.57
CA LEU A 61 9.49 -7.56 -26.97
C LEU A 61 10.83 -6.83 -27.13
N ARG A 62 11.87 -7.50 -27.61
CA ARG A 62 13.09 -6.80 -28.02
C ARG A 62 12.87 -6.19 -29.39
N GLU A 63 12.65 -4.88 -29.46
CA GLU A 63 12.84 -4.15 -30.69
C GLU A 63 14.31 -4.31 -31.13
N ARG A 64 14.52 -4.88 -32.30
CA ARG A 64 15.86 -4.84 -32.92
C ARG A 64 16.25 -3.38 -33.07
N ARG A 65 17.24 -2.95 -32.29
CA ARG A 65 17.96 -1.72 -32.64
C ARG A 65 18.49 -1.94 -34.06
N HIS A 66 17.99 -1.16 -35.00
CA HIS A 66 18.55 -1.11 -36.34
C HIS A 66 20.04 -0.80 -36.17
N ILE A 67 20.88 -1.81 -36.39
CA ILE A 67 22.32 -1.59 -36.55
C ILE A 67 22.43 -0.68 -37.75
N ALA A 68 22.84 0.56 -37.50
CA ALA A 68 23.08 1.52 -38.56
C ALA A 68 23.98 0.86 -39.61
N LYS A 69 23.46 0.68 -40.83
CA LYS A 69 24.24 0.16 -41.93
C LYS A 69 25.52 0.99 -42.02
N PRO A 70 26.69 0.39 -42.09
CA PRO A 70 27.91 1.15 -42.33
C PRO A 70 27.73 1.93 -43.62
N ARG A 71 27.94 3.24 -43.56
CA ARG A 71 28.03 4.09 -44.73
C ARG A 71 29.21 3.62 -45.55
N VAL A 72 28.99 2.70 -46.46
CA VAL A 72 29.98 2.40 -47.49
C VAL A 72 29.88 3.56 -48.47
N MET A 73 30.89 4.40 -48.42
CA MET A 73 31.11 5.50 -49.34
C MET A 73 31.38 4.94 -50.73
N GLY A 74 30.56 5.33 -51.65
CA GLY A 74 30.73 5.50 -53.07
C GLY A 74 31.36 4.37 -53.88
N ILE A 75 30.72 4.21 -55.06
CA ILE A 75 31.12 3.49 -56.26
C ILE A 75 30.53 2.08 -56.34
N LEU A 76 29.44 2.04 -57.02
CA LEU A 76 28.90 1.12 -58.02
C LEU A 76 27.38 1.08 -57.93
N LYS A 77 26.77 2.07 -58.51
CA LYS A 77 25.42 1.93 -59.08
C LYS A 77 25.57 1.05 -60.31
N TRP A 78 24.76 0.03 -60.36
CA TRP A 78 24.24 -0.69 -61.49
C TRP A 78 24.21 -2.20 -61.24
N THR A 79 23.01 -2.73 -61.39
CA THR A 79 22.69 -4.15 -61.48
C THR A 79 22.49 -4.90 -60.15
N MET A 80 21.52 -4.51 -59.35
CA MET A 80 20.74 -5.53 -58.61
C MET A 80 19.36 -4.96 -58.32
N GLY A 81 18.35 -5.67 -58.79
CA GLY A 81 16.95 -5.37 -58.55
C GLY A 81 16.62 -5.26 -57.06
N PRO A 82 15.46 -4.73 -56.68
CA PRO A 82 15.10 -4.55 -55.30
C PRO A 82 15.21 -5.88 -54.56
N PRO A 83 15.78 -5.90 -53.35
CA PRO A 83 15.83 -7.16 -52.55
C PRO A 83 14.38 -7.60 -52.31
N ARG A 84 14.00 -8.67 -53.00
CA ARG A 84 12.80 -9.43 -52.66
C ARG A 84 13.07 -10.09 -51.30
N GLY A 85 12.28 -9.74 -50.32
CA GLY A 85 12.25 -10.43 -49.07
C GLY A 85 12.17 -9.45 -47.88
N THR A 86 11.00 -8.91 -47.65
CA THR A 86 10.62 -8.60 -46.26
C THR A 86 10.52 -9.94 -45.57
N VAL A 87 11.63 -10.41 -45.07
CA VAL A 87 11.59 -11.50 -44.08
C VAL A 87 10.89 -10.87 -42.88
N ASN A 88 9.64 -11.24 -42.68
CA ASN A 88 8.97 -11.08 -41.40
C ASN A 88 9.76 -11.95 -40.44
N ASP A 89 10.84 -11.41 -39.90
CA ASP A 89 11.53 -12.07 -38.77
C ASP A 89 10.48 -12.25 -37.69
N PRO A 90 10.21 -13.47 -37.28
CA PRO A 90 9.28 -13.69 -36.18
C PRO A 90 9.78 -12.90 -34.98
N ALA A 91 8.92 -12.07 -34.40
CA ALA A 91 9.23 -11.39 -33.17
C ALA A 91 9.58 -12.44 -32.14
N TYR A 92 10.86 -12.56 -31.79
CA TYR A 92 11.30 -13.48 -30.77
C TYR A 92 10.87 -12.91 -29.41
N PHE A 93 9.89 -13.54 -28.82
CA PHE A 93 9.53 -13.27 -27.44
C PHE A 93 10.56 -13.95 -26.53
N PHE A 94 11.35 -13.15 -25.86
CA PHE A 94 12.18 -13.64 -24.78
C PHE A 94 11.39 -13.48 -23.48
N THR A 95 11.49 -14.46 -22.60
CA THR A 95 10.98 -14.32 -21.24
C THR A 95 12.13 -13.85 -20.37
N GLU A 96 11.98 -12.69 -19.74
CA GLU A 96 12.90 -12.20 -18.73
C GLU A 96 12.28 -12.34 -17.33
N ASP A 97 13.11 -12.70 -16.35
CA ASP A 97 12.68 -12.71 -14.96
C ASP A 97 12.54 -11.26 -14.47
N VAL A 98 11.30 -10.87 -14.21
CA VAL A 98 10.98 -9.54 -13.70
C VAL A 98 10.59 -9.65 -12.25
N THR A 99 11.28 -8.88 -11.40
CA THR A 99 10.96 -8.79 -9.97
C THR A 99 10.13 -7.54 -9.71
N LYS A 100 8.98 -7.71 -9.07
CA LYS A 100 8.12 -6.61 -8.64
C LYS A 100 7.94 -6.63 -7.13
N ASN A 101 8.01 -5.43 -6.52
CA ASN A 101 7.62 -5.24 -5.15
C ASN A 101 6.10 -5.27 -5.05
N ARG A 102 5.60 -6.12 -4.19
CA ARG A 102 4.18 -6.28 -3.88
C ARG A 102 3.93 -5.92 -2.43
N LYS A 103 2.71 -5.46 -2.19
CA LYS A 103 2.22 -5.09 -0.87
C LYS A 103 0.82 -5.64 -0.72
N LYS A 104 0.58 -6.37 0.37
CA LYS A 104 -0.76 -6.78 0.79
C LYS A 104 -1.01 -6.26 2.20
N SER A 105 -2.22 -5.80 2.46
CA SER A 105 -2.62 -5.30 3.78
C SER A 105 -3.98 -5.90 4.13
N TYR A 106 -4.12 -6.33 5.37
CA TYR A 106 -5.37 -6.88 5.90
C TYR A 106 -5.56 -6.48 7.35
N ALA A 107 -6.81 -6.23 7.73
CA ALA A 107 -7.16 -5.95 9.10
C ALA A 107 -7.13 -7.25 9.90
N HIS A 108 -6.26 -7.30 10.92
CA HIS A 108 -6.15 -8.45 11.83
C HIS A 108 -7.20 -8.36 12.93
N SER A 109 -7.35 -7.21 13.54
CA SER A 109 -8.32 -6.93 14.61
C SER A 109 -8.90 -5.54 14.42
N SER A 110 -10.10 -5.30 14.94
CA SER A 110 -10.79 -4.02 14.82
C SER A 110 -11.59 -3.72 16.09
N VAL A 111 -11.68 -2.44 16.44
CA VAL A 111 -12.54 -1.94 17.52
C VAL A 111 -13.11 -0.57 17.16
N THR A 112 -14.40 -0.37 17.41
CA THR A 112 -15.06 0.94 17.30
C THR A 112 -14.95 1.67 18.63
N PHE A 113 -14.47 2.93 18.63
CA PHE A 113 -14.32 3.75 19.83
C PHE A 113 -15.41 4.82 19.98
N CYS A 114 -16.06 5.23 18.90
CA CYS A 114 -17.21 6.13 18.95
C CYS A 114 -18.12 5.92 17.73
N SER A 115 -19.39 6.25 17.87
CA SER A 115 -20.36 6.23 16.77
C SER A 115 -21.47 7.28 16.98
N ASN A 116 -21.88 7.94 15.90
CA ASN A 116 -22.93 8.96 15.90
C ASN A 116 -22.74 10.07 16.93
N VAL A 117 -21.54 10.64 17.00
CA VAL A 117 -21.18 11.69 17.96
C VAL A 117 -21.07 13.03 17.27
N GLN A 118 -21.72 14.04 17.83
CA GLN A 118 -21.56 15.43 17.42
C GLN A 118 -20.51 16.11 18.29
N LEU A 119 -19.49 16.69 17.67
CA LEU A 119 -18.42 17.41 18.36
C LEU A 119 -18.45 18.88 18.00
N GLY A 120 -18.35 19.72 19.05
CA GLY A 120 -18.23 21.17 18.91
C GLY A 120 -16.80 21.60 18.60
N SER A 121 -16.64 22.68 17.84
CA SER A 121 -15.30 23.24 17.57
C SER A 121 -14.59 23.71 18.84
N GLY A 122 -13.26 23.54 18.89
CA GLY A 122 -12.41 24.05 19.98
C GLY A 122 -12.39 23.21 21.25
N THR A 123 -13.06 22.04 21.27
CA THR A 123 -13.00 21.10 22.41
C THR A 123 -12.24 19.85 22.00
N THR A 124 -11.31 19.37 22.85
CA THR A 124 -10.68 18.08 22.64
C THR A 124 -11.49 17.00 23.34
N ASN A 125 -11.84 15.95 22.62
CA ASN A 125 -12.57 14.82 23.15
C ASN A 125 -11.66 13.59 23.12
N SER A 126 -11.44 13.00 24.30
CA SER A 126 -10.58 11.83 24.46
C SER A 126 -11.43 10.56 24.64
N TYR A 127 -11.07 9.53 23.87
CA TYR A 127 -11.66 8.21 23.92
C TYR A 127 -10.61 7.19 24.29
N THR A 128 -11.02 6.15 24.98
CA THR A 128 -10.17 4.99 25.24
C THR A 128 -10.77 3.76 24.58
N ALA A 129 -9.91 2.98 23.94
CA ALA A 129 -10.30 1.73 23.30
C ALA A 129 -9.36 0.59 23.72
N LYS A 130 -9.90 -0.62 23.81
CA LYS A 130 -9.14 -1.84 24.06
C LYS A 130 -9.20 -2.71 22.83
N LEU A 131 -8.10 -2.82 22.12
CA LEU A 131 -7.99 -3.62 20.91
C LEU A 131 -7.36 -4.97 21.26
N ALA A 132 -8.16 -6.03 21.22
CA ALA A 132 -7.67 -7.39 21.40
C ALA A 132 -6.96 -7.85 20.11
N ILE A 133 -5.70 -8.23 20.22
CA ILE A 133 -4.94 -8.87 19.16
C ILE A 133 -5.41 -10.32 19.08
N ARG A 134 -5.84 -10.78 17.91
CA ARG A 134 -6.23 -12.19 17.75
C ARG A 134 -5.05 -13.12 18.02
N PRO A 135 -5.27 -14.28 18.66
CA PRO A 135 -4.19 -15.22 18.92
C PRO A 135 -3.68 -15.93 17.66
N GLU A 136 -4.51 -16.01 16.62
CA GLU A 136 -4.13 -16.64 15.36
C GLU A 136 -3.18 -15.72 14.58
N PRO A 137 -2.05 -16.24 14.10
CA PRO A 137 -1.18 -15.47 13.25
C PRO A 137 -1.90 -15.12 11.93
N PRO A 138 -1.56 -13.97 11.31
CA PRO A 138 -2.10 -13.63 10.01
C PRO A 138 -1.77 -14.72 9.00
N GLN A 139 -2.76 -15.11 8.21
CA GLN A 139 -2.51 -16.06 7.12
C GLN A 139 -1.56 -15.43 6.12
N HIS A 140 -0.38 -16.00 6.00
CA HIS A 140 0.57 -15.60 4.97
C HIS A 140 0.00 -15.91 3.60
N MET A 141 -0.24 -14.85 2.84
CA MET A 141 -0.68 -15.00 1.45
C MET A 141 0.52 -14.97 0.47
N LEU A 142 1.66 -15.46 0.92
CA LEU A 142 2.81 -15.60 0.04
C LEU A 142 2.49 -16.67 -0.99
N ASP A 143 2.26 -16.26 -2.25
CA ASP A 143 2.35 -17.18 -3.36
C ASP A 143 3.75 -17.80 -3.30
N GLY A 144 3.89 -19.10 -3.60
CA GLY A 144 5.17 -19.82 -3.55
C GLY A 144 6.29 -19.22 -4.42
N THR A 145 6.03 -18.11 -5.10
CA THR A 145 6.96 -17.31 -5.91
C THR A 145 7.59 -16.14 -5.15
N ALA A 146 7.21 -15.90 -3.88
CA ALA A 146 7.77 -14.82 -3.08
C ALA A 146 9.18 -15.16 -2.62
N THR A 147 10.14 -14.31 -2.95
CA THR A 147 11.56 -14.54 -2.65
C THR A 147 12.02 -13.91 -1.34
N LYS A 148 11.34 -12.85 -0.90
CA LYS A 148 11.68 -12.11 0.32
C LYS A 148 10.46 -11.33 0.81
N GLY A 149 10.12 -11.47 2.10
CA GLY A 149 8.99 -10.76 2.70
C GLY A 149 9.36 -10.05 3.99
N THR A 150 8.68 -8.94 4.27
CA THR A 150 8.74 -8.20 5.53
C THR A 150 7.31 -7.94 6.01
N VAL A 151 7.05 -8.20 7.27
CA VAL A 151 5.76 -7.95 7.91
C VAL A 151 5.87 -6.69 8.76
N ILE A 152 4.94 -5.77 8.56
CA ILE A 152 4.84 -4.53 9.33
C ILE A 152 3.45 -4.47 9.96
N TRP A 153 3.40 -4.16 11.24
CA TRP A 153 2.16 -3.98 11.97
C TRP A 153 1.88 -2.50 12.21
N MET A 154 0.64 -2.09 12.02
CA MET A 154 0.21 -0.71 12.18
C MET A 154 -1.15 -0.64 12.86
N LEU A 155 -1.29 0.28 13.80
CA LEU A 155 -2.59 0.77 14.25
C LEU A 155 -3.06 1.84 13.27
N VAL A 156 -4.26 1.66 12.76
CA VAL A 156 -4.89 2.58 11.80
C VAL A 156 -6.20 3.06 12.40
N ALA A 157 -6.22 4.29 12.91
CA ALA A 157 -7.48 4.91 13.31
C ALA A 157 -8.10 5.61 12.11
N THR A 158 -9.39 5.38 11.91
CA THR A 158 -10.19 6.00 10.87
C THR A 158 -11.42 6.64 11.51
N VAL A 159 -11.66 7.89 11.17
CA VAL A 159 -12.85 8.64 11.61
C VAL A 159 -13.65 9.02 10.38
N ASP A 160 -14.84 8.46 10.26
CA ASP A 160 -15.83 8.80 9.23
C ASP A 160 -16.60 10.06 9.67
N VAL A 161 -16.33 11.17 9.00
CA VAL A 161 -16.95 12.47 9.25
C VAL A 161 -18.03 12.72 8.21
N ALA A 162 -19.25 13.01 8.67
CA ALA A 162 -20.35 13.34 7.77
C ALA A 162 -19.98 14.54 6.88
N TRP A 163 -20.24 14.41 5.58
CA TRP A 163 -20.02 15.43 4.55
C TRP A 163 -18.54 15.84 4.34
N ALA A 164 -17.59 15.07 4.87
CA ALA A 164 -16.17 15.29 4.70
C ALA A 164 -15.45 13.98 4.26
N ARG A 165 -14.17 14.08 3.95
CA ARG A 165 -13.34 12.88 3.73
C ARG A 165 -12.98 12.26 5.08
N ASP A 166 -12.90 10.93 5.10
CA ASP A 166 -12.41 10.20 6.25
C ASP A 166 -11.03 10.67 6.68
N ILE A 167 -10.85 10.78 7.98
CA ILE A 167 -9.58 11.15 8.56
C ILE A 167 -8.90 9.90 9.09
N THR A 168 -7.69 9.68 8.65
CA THR A 168 -6.93 8.47 9.00
C THR A 168 -5.58 8.86 9.62
N LYS A 169 -5.24 8.20 10.72
CA LYS A 169 -3.93 8.24 11.38
C LYS A 169 -3.36 6.84 11.45
N ARG A 170 -2.06 6.70 11.18
CA ARG A 170 -1.35 5.42 11.21
C ARG A 170 -0.14 5.51 12.10
N LEU A 171 0.03 4.53 12.98
CA LEU A 171 1.21 4.38 13.84
C LEU A 171 1.74 2.96 13.76
N GLY A 172 3.05 2.81 13.69
CA GLY A 172 3.70 1.50 13.76
C GLY A 172 3.56 0.89 15.15
N VAL A 173 3.31 -0.41 15.23
CA VAL A 173 3.27 -1.18 16.47
C VAL A 173 4.15 -2.42 16.31
N LYS A 174 4.80 -2.84 17.39
CA LYS A 174 5.63 -4.05 17.39
C LYS A 174 4.78 -5.23 17.86
N VAL A 175 4.52 -6.19 16.98
CA VAL A 175 3.83 -7.44 17.32
C VAL A 175 4.80 -8.60 17.12
N ILE A 176 4.95 -9.41 18.15
CA ILE A 176 5.75 -10.64 18.14
C ILE A 176 4.84 -11.78 17.73
N VAL A 177 5.20 -12.44 16.65
CA VAL A 177 4.56 -13.66 16.17
C VAL A 177 5.53 -14.79 16.46
N GLN A 178 5.19 -15.64 17.44
CA GLN A 178 5.98 -16.82 17.82
C GLN A 178 5.69 -17.98 16.88
#